data_c5e1cb7011d87237d009230f707a0bf9
#
_entry.id   c5e1cb7011d87237d009230f707a0bf9
#
_cell.length_a   1.000
_cell.length_b   1.000
_cell.length_c   1.000
_cell.angle_alpha   90.00
_cell.angle_beta   90.00
_cell.angle_gamma   90.00
#
_symmetry.space_group_name_H-M   'P 1'
#
loop_
_entity.id
_entity.type
_entity.pdbx_description
1 polymer ?
#
loop_
_entity_poly.entity_id
_entity_poly.type
_entity_poly.pdbx_seq_one_letter_code
_entity_poly.pdbx_strand_id
1 'polypeptide(L)'
;MGTVNPPISIISANAIIIFVLAIIERYWALKHEKSKSVIYENIENIKPENYKLLIADLEKRTGLSINKAIVGDIDFLKDTAHVTIFYFNGK
;
A
#
# COMPACT_ATOMS: atom_id res chain seq x y z
N MET A 1 -10.58 49.90 3.38
CA MET A 1 -10.49 49.49 3.21
C MET A 1 -10.43 48.55 3.03
N GLY A 2 -10.55 48.16 3.00
CA GLY A 2 -10.39 47.16 3.07
C GLY A 2 -10.45 46.38 2.47
N THR A 3 -10.65 46.45 2.36
CA THR A 3 -10.88 45.87 1.62
C THR A 3 -10.26 45.07 1.12
N VAL A 4 -9.65 44.94 1.35
CA VAL A 4 -8.99 44.22 0.72
C VAL A 4 -8.82 42.96 1.19
N ASN A 5 -9.33 41.97 0.73
CA ASN A 5 -9.05 40.70 1.07
C ASN A 5 -7.77 40.38 0.78
N PRO A 6 -6.97 40.15 1.68
CA PRO A 6 -5.62 39.82 1.37
C PRO A 6 -5.58 38.55 0.59
N PRO A 7 -4.79 38.49 -0.44
CA PRO A 7 -4.57 37.27 -1.17
C PRO A 7 -4.08 36.15 -0.29
N ILE A 8 -3.46 36.50 0.83
CA ILE A 8 -2.98 35.49 1.77
C ILE A 8 -4.13 34.65 2.33
N SER A 9 -5.26 35.28 2.63
CA SER A 9 -6.43 34.55 3.10
C SER A 9 -6.94 33.56 2.09
N ILE A 10 -6.98 33.94 0.84
CA ILE A 10 -7.47 33.05 -0.21
C ILE A 10 -6.48 31.91 -0.42
N ILE A 11 -5.20 32.21 -0.40
CA ILE A 11 -4.18 31.18 -0.56
C ILE A 11 -4.21 30.20 0.60
N SER A 12 -4.39 30.70 1.81
CA SER A 12 -4.49 29.82 2.98
C SER A 12 -5.69 28.91 2.91
N ALA A 13 -6.82 29.44 2.50
CA ALA A 13 -8.01 28.61 2.36
C ALA A 13 -7.80 27.50 1.31
N ASN A 14 -7.20 27.85 0.19
CA ASN A 14 -6.93 26.87 -0.84
C ASN A 14 -5.95 25.80 -0.36
N ALA A 15 -4.93 26.22 0.37
CA ALA A 15 -3.94 25.28 0.90
C ALA A 15 -4.60 24.31 1.88
N ILE A 16 -5.51 24.79 2.71
CA ILE A 16 -6.23 23.94 3.64
C ILE A 16 -7.10 22.95 2.90
N ILE A 17 -7.80 23.40 1.88
CA ILE A 17 -8.65 22.51 1.08
C ILE A 17 -7.82 21.43 0.41
N ILE A 18 -6.70 21.80 -0.18
CA ILE A 18 -5.82 20.83 -0.84
C ILE A 18 -5.28 19.83 0.18
N PHE A 19 -4.91 20.29 1.37
CA PHE A 19 -4.39 19.42 2.41
C PHE A 19 -5.46 18.43 2.87
N VAL A 20 -6.67 18.90 3.07
CA VAL A 20 -7.79 18.05 3.49
C VAL A 20 -8.09 17.01 2.41
N LEU A 21 -8.11 17.43 1.15
CA LEU A 21 -8.34 16.50 0.06
C LEU A 21 -7.25 15.43 -0.02
N ALA A 22 -6.01 15.82 0.21
CA ALA A 22 -4.90 14.88 0.21
C ALA A 22 -5.05 13.84 1.32
N ILE A 23 -5.48 14.29 2.50
CA ILE A 23 -5.72 13.37 3.62
C ILE A 23 -6.86 12.43 3.30
N ILE A 24 -7.93 12.95 2.73
CA ILE A 24 -9.09 12.13 2.37
C ILE A 24 -8.72 11.09 1.34
N GLU A 25 -7.91 11.48 0.36
CA GLU A 25 -7.47 10.54 -0.66
C GLU A 25 -6.64 9.40 -0.08
N ARG A 26 -5.74 9.73 0.84
CA ARG A 26 -4.94 8.72 1.51
C ARG A 26 -5.79 7.78 2.34
N TYR A 27 -6.73 8.36 3.08
CA TYR A 27 -7.62 7.57 3.91
C TYR A 27 -8.47 6.65 3.05
N TRP A 28 -8.96 7.18 1.94
CA TRP A 28 -9.78 6.39 1.02
C TRP A 28 -8.99 5.25 0.39
N ALA A 29 -7.75 5.52 -0.01
CA ALA A 29 -6.87 4.49 -0.56
C ALA A 29 -6.64 3.37 0.45
N LEU A 30 -6.42 3.73 1.72
CA LEU A 30 -6.24 2.73 2.76
C LEU A 30 -7.49 1.88 2.95
N LYS A 31 -8.66 2.49 2.83
CA LYS A 31 -9.90 1.74 2.94
C LYS A 31 -10.11 0.79 1.78
N HIS A 32 -9.52 1.08 0.65
CA HIS A 32 -9.67 0.25 -0.54
C HIS A 32 -8.53 -0.73 -0.71
N GLU A 33 -7.69 -0.85 0.31
CA GLU A 33 -6.66 -1.87 0.31
C GLU A 33 -7.33 -3.24 0.38
N LYS A 34 -6.96 -4.10 -0.52
CA LYS A 34 -7.49 -5.46 -0.56
C LYS A 34 -6.42 -6.43 -0.14
N SER A 35 -6.84 -7.59 0.28
CA SER A 35 -5.91 -8.63 0.68
C SER A 35 -6.22 -9.92 -0.06
N LYS A 36 -5.21 -10.73 -0.24
CA LYS A 36 -5.33 -12.00 -0.90
C LYS A 36 -4.33 -12.96 -0.31
N SER A 37 -4.77 -14.18 -0.04
CA SER A 37 -3.87 -15.20 0.47
C SER A 37 -3.38 -16.04 -0.69
N VAL A 38 -2.08 -16.23 -0.76
CA VAL A 38 -1.47 -17.03 -1.82
C VAL A 38 -0.55 -18.06 -1.19
N ILE A 39 -0.32 -19.14 -1.90
CA ILE A 39 0.64 -20.15 -1.48
C ILE A 39 1.92 -19.88 -2.24
N TYR A 40 2.98 -19.60 -1.50
CA TYR A 40 4.25 -19.20 -2.07
C TYR A 40 5.25 -20.33 -1.89
N GLU A 41 5.95 -20.69 -2.95
CA GLU A 41 6.80 -21.87 -2.93
C GLU A 41 8.28 -21.57 -2.80
N ASN A 42 8.70 -20.31 -2.95
CA ASN A 42 10.10 -19.97 -2.83
C ASN A 42 10.44 -19.55 -1.41
N ILE A 43 10.70 -20.54 -0.56
CA ILE A 43 10.92 -20.33 0.86
C ILE A 43 12.08 -19.40 1.15
N GLU A 44 13.09 -19.36 0.30
CA GLU A 44 14.22 -18.46 0.53
C GLU A 44 13.79 -17.00 0.64
N ASN A 45 12.78 -16.61 -0.11
CA ASN A 45 12.34 -15.22 -0.11
C ASN A 45 11.43 -14.86 1.05
N ILE A 46 11.00 -15.82 1.87
CA ILE A 46 10.16 -15.50 3.02
C ILE A 46 10.97 -15.02 4.22
N LYS A 47 12.30 -15.13 4.16
CA LYS A 47 13.13 -14.64 5.24
C LYS A 47 13.01 -13.12 5.35
N PRO A 48 12.99 -12.57 6.57
CA PRO A 48 12.83 -11.12 6.71
C PRO A 48 13.87 -10.31 5.94
N GLU A 49 15.09 -10.81 5.84
CA GLU A 49 16.15 -10.14 5.12
C GLU A 49 15.90 -10.08 3.62
N ASN A 50 15.04 -10.97 3.12
CA ASN A 50 14.71 -11.04 1.69
C ASN A 50 13.32 -10.45 1.40
N TYR A 51 12.80 -9.65 2.30
CA TYR A 51 11.46 -9.11 2.17
C TYR A 51 11.26 -8.35 0.86
N LYS A 52 12.24 -7.56 0.45
CA LYS A 52 12.14 -6.80 -0.79
C LYS A 52 12.08 -7.72 -2.00
N LEU A 53 12.82 -8.82 -1.94
CA LEU A 53 12.80 -9.81 -3.02
C LEU A 53 11.44 -10.50 -3.07
N LEU A 54 10.85 -10.78 -1.91
CA LEU A 54 9.53 -11.37 -1.82
C LEU A 54 8.49 -10.47 -2.47
N ILE A 55 8.49 -9.20 -2.14
CA ILE A 55 7.55 -8.25 -2.71
C ILE A 55 7.73 -8.15 -4.23
N ALA A 56 8.96 -8.04 -4.69
CA ALA A 56 9.24 -7.93 -6.12
C ALA A 56 8.76 -9.17 -6.88
N ASP A 57 9.02 -10.35 -6.32
CA ASP A 57 8.60 -11.59 -6.95
C ASP A 57 7.09 -11.72 -7.00
N LEU A 58 6.41 -11.35 -5.91
CA LEU A 58 4.96 -11.41 -5.85
C LEU A 58 4.33 -10.42 -6.83
N GLU A 59 4.90 -9.23 -6.95
CA GLU A 59 4.41 -8.26 -7.92
C GLU A 59 4.56 -8.78 -9.33
N LYS A 60 5.66 -9.44 -9.61
CA LYS A 60 5.90 -10.00 -10.93
C LYS A 60 4.94 -11.12 -11.25
N ARG A 61 4.65 -11.97 -10.27
CA ARG A 61 3.77 -13.12 -10.49
C ARG A 61 2.31 -12.75 -10.54
N THR A 62 1.89 -11.79 -9.71
CA THR A 62 0.48 -11.43 -9.61
C THR A 62 0.10 -10.27 -10.51
N GLY A 63 1.06 -9.44 -10.90
CA GLY A 63 0.77 -8.23 -11.66
C GLY A 63 0.13 -7.14 -10.82
N LEU A 64 0.16 -7.27 -9.48
CA LEU A 64 -0.47 -6.31 -8.59
C LEU A 64 0.58 -5.43 -7.94
N SER A 65 0.18 -4.20 -7.59
CA SER A 65 1.04 -3.31 -6.83
C SER A 65 0.89 -3.65 -5.37
N ILE A 66 1.86 -4.35 -4.81
CA ILE A 66 1.75 -4.87 -3.46
C ILE A 66 2.26 -3.86 -2.45
N ASN A 67 1.42 -3.54 -1.48
CA ASN A 67 1.78 -2.63 -0.40
C ASN A 67 2.61 -3.34 0.65
N LYS A 68 2.18 -4.53 1.06
CA LYS A 68 2.93 -5.33 2.02
C LYS A 68 2.54 -6.79 1.89
N ALA A 69 3.36 -7.65 2.43
CA ALA A 69 3.09 -9.08 2.47
C ALA A 69 3.38 -9.60 3.87
N ILE A 70 2.51 -10.46 4.37
CA ILE A 70 2.67 -11.07 5.68
C ILE A 70 2.80 -12.56 5.48
N VAL A 71 3.90 -13.13 5.96
CA VAL A 71 4.12 -14.56 5.87
C VAL A 71 3.37 -15.22 7.03
N GLY A 72 2.48 -16.13 6.69
CA GLY A 72 1.72 -16.87 7.69
C GLY A 72 2.31 -18.25 7.93
N ASP A 73 1.46 -19.27 7.84
CA ASP A 73 1.91 -20.63 8.12
C ASP A 73 2.92 -21.11 7.09
N ILE A 74 3.96 -21.76 7.56
CA ILE A 74 5.01 -22.30 6.71
C ILE A 74 4.96 -23.82 6.79
N ASP A 75 4.96 -24.47 5.63
CA ASP A 75 4.95 -25.91 5.55
C ASP A 75 6.30 -26.37 5.01
N PHE A 76 7.16 -26.79 5.89
CA PHE A 76 8.51 -27.20 5.49
C PHE A 76 8.52 -28.53 4.75
N LEU A 77 7.48 -29.31 4.91
CA LEU A 77 7.40 -30.58 4.17
C LEU A 77 7.15 -30.34 2.69
N LYS A 78 6.33 -29.35 2.39
CA LYS A 78 6.02 -29.01 1.00
C LYS A 78 6.85 -27.85 0.49
N ASP A 79 7.67 -27.25 1.35
CA ASP A 79 8.46 -26.07 1.01
C ASP A 79 7.59 -24.95 0.49
N THR A 80 6.48 -24.73 1.15
CA THR A 80 5.55 -23.67 0.81
C THR A 80 5.20 -22.83 2.03
N ALA A 81 4.68 -21.65 1.80
CA ALA A 81 4.22 -20.78 2.85
C ALA A 81 2.97 -20.07 2.40
N HIS A 82 2.08 -19.83 3.35
CA HIS A 82 0.91 -19.00 3.08
C HIS A 82 1.32 -17.55 3.27
N VAL A 83 1.15 -16.75 2.24
CA VAL A 83 1.51 -15.33 2.29
C VAL A 83 0.25 -14.53 1.99
N THR A 84 -0.06 -13.60 2.88
CA THR A 84 -1.17 -12.68 2.65
C THR A 84 -0.59 -11.40 2.09
N ILE A 85 -1.02 -11.04 0.90
CA ILE A 85 -0.57 -9.80 0.27
C ILE A 85 -1.65 -8.76 0.38
N PHE A 86 -1.23 -7.53 0.62
CA PHE A 86 -2.12 -6.38 0.67
C PHE A 86 -1.78 -5.48 -0.50
N TYR A 87 -2.77 -5.18 -1.30
CA TYR A 87 -2.55 -4.41 -2.51
C TYR A 87 -3.67 -3.40 -2.70
N PHE A 88 -3.39 -2.38 -3.50
CA PHE A 88 -4.40 -1.39 -3.81
C PHE A 88 -5.02 -1.71 -5.15
N ASN A 89 -6.33 -1.81 -5.16
CA ASN A 89 -7.05 -2.01 -6.41
C ASN A 89 -7.45 -0.64 -6.91
N GLY A 90 -6.49 0.14 -7.22
CA GLY A 90 -6.67 1.54 -7.48
C GLY A 90 -7.09 1.91 -8.87
N LYS A 91 -7.45 0.97 -9.63
CA LYS A 91 -7.83 1.36 -10.98
C LYS A 91 -9.15 0.82 -11.37
#